data_bfaa4421b70f981bd54b58ee03a32351
#
_entry.id   bfaa4421b70f981bd54b58ee03a32351
#
_cell.length_a   1.000
_cell.length_b   1.000
_cell.length_c   1.000
_cell.angle_alpha   90.00
_cell.angle_beta   90.00
_cell.angle_gamma   90.00
#
_symmetry.space_group_name_H-M   'P 1'
#
loop_
_entity.id
_entity.type
_entity.pdbx_description
1 polymer ?
#
loop_
_entity_poly.entity_id
_entity_poly.type
_entity_poly.pdbx_seq_one_letter_code
_entity_poly.pdbx_strand_id
1 'polypeptide(L)'
;MSDAPHGQPDEGEARRTFLAIIVILTFVMNMIGRGVTETFAVFMLPVQEGLAVSRSEITLTYSIYMLANGATAPFAGQLIDRLGARITYGIGILALGIGYFLAGYATHIVHYYICVGLLGGIGAASLGMVAASSILSRWFVNRIGSVMSLPYAAVGAGMIALPPFAQLLVEWYGWRTSYQFIGAGVLALFPLLMLLPLGRITVGSPAWQARRTAQSGNASRNPWPVSVAIRTRAFWGLFAAYCFTSISAYAVLPQSVAALIESGFAPLLAASAFGMMGLLSTLGIVAIGWMSDRFGRIITVTISYLVTILGVLALIATVHVPSLFLMYAFVLCFGLMQGARGPILVALVSVLYPGGGVGSIFGALSLGLGIGAAFGSWASGLLHEIAGGYTASFGLAVLSSMAGMLIFLLVPSLRHERLYPSTTGRQTDSTS
;
A
#
# COMPACT_ATOMS: atom_id res chain seq x y z
N MET A 1 11.70 -58.89 19.14
CA MET A 1 12.23 -57.62 18.70
C MET A 1 11.19 -57.07 17.72
N SER A 2 10.40 -56.15 18.20
CA SER A 2 9.26 -55.55 17.47
C SER A 2 9.76 -54.33 16.73
N ASP A 3 9.72 -54.37 15.40
CA ASP A 3 9.98 -53.21 14.53
C ASP A 3 8.81 -52.22 14.69
N ALA A 4 9.10 -51.09 15.31
CA ALA A 4 8.20 -49.97 15.33
C ALA A 4 8.20 -49.31 13.93
N PRO A 5 7.04 -49.03 13.31
CA PRO A 5 6.99 -48.35 12.02
C PRO A 5 7.46 -46.88 12.21
N HIS A 6 8.49 -46.50 11.48
CA HIS A 6 8.95 -45.13 11.32
C HIS A 6 7.77 -44.22 10.92
N GLY A 7 7.46 -43.25 11.78
CA GLY A 7 6.30 -42.38 11.68
C GLY A 7 6.19 -41.69 10.34
N GLN A 8 5.08 -41.89 9.69
CA GLN A 8 4.61 -40.96 8.65
C GLN A 8 4.39 -39.60 9.30
N PRO A 9 4.85 -38.49 8.71
CA PRO A 9 4.55 -37.18 9.27
C PRO A 9 3.03 -37.00 9.35
N ASP A 10 2.56 -36.63 10.55
CA ASP A 10 1.16 -36.43 10.83
C ASP A 10 0.55 -35.50 9.76
N GLU A 11 -0.50 -35.92 9.06
CA GLU A 11 -1.15 -35.15 8.00
C GLU A 11 -1.51 -33.72 8.47
N GLY A 12 -1.75 -33.57 9.78
CA GLY A 12 -1.96 -32.29 10.44
C GLY A 12 -0.73 -31.39 10.44
N GLU A 13 0.44 -31.95 10.63
CA GLU A 13 1.71 -31.21 10.65
C GLU A 13 2.14 -30.78 9.25
N ALA A 14 2.03 -31.66 8.27
CA ALA A 14 2.29 -31.34 6.87
C ALA A 14 1.36 -30.23 6.36
N ARG A 15 0.10 -30.24 6.76
CA ARG A 15 -0.87 -29.18 6.42
C ARG A 15 -0.53 -27.85 7.09
N ARG A 16 -0.12 -27.84 8.36
CA ARG A 16 0.30 -26.62 9.07
C ARG A 16 1.53 -26.01 8.42
N THR A 17 2.52 -26.83 8.09
CA THR A 17 3.74 -26.39 7.40
C THR A 17 3.41 -25.77 6.04
N PHE A 18 2.53 -26.39 5.27
CA PHE A 18 2.10 -25.85 3.98
C PHE A 18 1.37 -24.50 4.10
N LEU A 19 0.49 -24.33 5.09
CA LEU A 19 -0.17 -23.06 5.35
C LEU A 19 0.82 -21.98 5.82
N ALA A 20 1.81 -22.34 6.62
CA ALA A 20 2.88 -21.43 7.02
C ALA A 20 3.71 -20.95 5.80
N ILE A 21 4.03 -21.85 4.87
CA ILE A 21 4.74 -21.49 3.61
C ILE A 21 3.92 -20.47 2.81
N ILE A 22 2.60 -20.63 2.69
CA ILE A 22 1.75 -19.67 1.99
C ILE A 22 1.81 -18.29 2.63
N VAL A 23 1.72 -18.23 3.95
CA VAL A 23 1.78 -16.97 4.70
C VAL A 23 3.15 -16.30 4.56
N ILE A 24 4.23 -17.05 4.75
CA ILE A 24 5.59 -16.53 4.61
C ILE A 24 5.84 -16.04 3.18
N LEU A 25 5.43 -16.82 2.17
CA LEU A 25 5.58 -16.43 0.78
C LEU A 25 4.86 -15.11 0.48
N THR A 26 3.59 -14.99 0.83
CA THR A 26 2.80 -13.78 0.59
C THR A 26 3.34 -12.58 1.36
N PHE A 27 3.84 -12.81 2.59
CA PHE A 27 4.50 -11.79 3.39
C PHE A 27 5.78 -11.30 2.71
N VAL A 28 6.70 -12.21 2.33
CA VAL A 28 7.98 -11.85 1.71
C VAL A 28 7.78 -11.16 0.37
N MET A 29 6.87 -11.66 -0.48
CA MET A 29 6.59 -11.04 -1.78
C MET A 29 6.06 -9.62 -1.63
N ASN A 30 5.13 -9.39 -0.69
CA ASN A 30 4.59 -8.06 -0.47
C ASN A 30 5.61 -7.11 0.20
N MET A 31 6.43 -7.64 1.12
CA MET A 31 7.54 -6.90 1.75
C MET A 31 8.54 -6.40 0.70
N ILE A 32 8.93 -7.26 -0.23
CA ILE A 32 9.87 -6.91 -1.31
C ILE A 32 9.22 -5.95 -2.29
N GLY A 33 8.02 -6.28 -2.79
CA GLY A 33 7.31 -5.44 -3.77
C GLY A 33 7.14 -4.01 -3.28
N ARG A 34 6.73 -3.82 -2.04
CA ARG A 34 6.52 -2.50 -1.46
C ARG A 34 7.82 -1.87 -0.95
N GLY A 35 8.64 -2.62 -0.21
CA GLY A 35 9.85 -2.09 0.39
C GLY A 35 10.89 -1.64 -0.64
N VAL A 36 11.07 -2.39 -1.73
CA VAL A 36 11.98 -2.00 -2.82
C VAL A 36 11.50 -0.71 -3.50
N THR A 37 10.21 -0.56 -3.75
CA THR A 37 9.70 0.65 -4.42
C THR A 37 9.73 1.88 -3.51
N GLU A 38 9.62 1.73 -2.20
CA GLU A 38 9.74 2.84 -1.25
C GLU A 38 11.19 3.32 -1.07
N THR A 39 12.19 2.56 -1.53
CA THR A 39 13.59 3.07 -1.59
C THR A 39 13.73 4.27 -2.53
N PHE A 40 12.75 4.53 -3.40
CA PHE A 40 12.72 5.71 -4.27
C PHE A 40 13.00 7.01 -3.48
N ALA A 41 12.46 7.16 -2.28
CA ALA A 41 12.68 8.34 -1.45
C ALA A 41 14.16 8.57 -1.10
N VAL A 42 14.92 7.49 -0.96
CA VAL A 42 16.39 7.52 -0.70
C VAL A 42 17.17 7.84 -1.98
N PHE A 43 16.76 7.25 -3.10
CA PHE A 43 17.45 7.43 -4.39
C PHE A 43 17.17 8.78 -5.05
N MET A 44 16.15 9.51 -4.61
CA MET A 44 15.68 10.71 -5.29
C MET A 44 16.78 11.76 -5.47
N LEU A 45 17.50 12.14 -4.42
CA LEU A 45 18.58 13.12 -4.50
C LEU A 45 19.77 12.62 -5.33
N PRO A 46 20.37 11.44 -5.06
CA PRO A 46 21.52 10.98 -5.81
C PRO A 46 21.26 10.80 -7.30
N VAL A 47 20.03 10.39 -7.68
CA VAL A 47 19.64 10.23 -9.09
C VAL A 47 19.40 11.57 -9.75
N GLN A 48 18.75 12.50 -9.05
CA GLN A 48 18.52 13.86 -9.53
C GLN A 48 19.84 14.56 -9.88
N GLU A 49 20.83 14.47 -8.98
CA GLU A 49 22.18 15.02 -9.19
C GLU A 49 22.90 14.27 -10.30
N GLY A 50 22.86 12.93 -10.28
CA GLY A 50 23.60 12.08 -11.22
C GLY A 50 23.08 12.10 -12.65
N LEU A 51 21.81 12.46 -12.89
CA LEU A 51 21.22 12.66 -14.20
C LEU A 51 21.07 14.14 -14.58
N ALA A 52 21.39 15.06 -13.67
CA ALA A 52 21.25 16.51 -13.83
C ALA A 52 19.82 16.93 -14.26
N VAL A 53 18.80 16.37 -13.61
CA VAL A 53 17.39 16.59 -13.90
C VAL A 53 16.72 17.45 -12.84
N SER A 54 15.56 18.05 -13.19
CA SER A 54 14.80 18.87 -12.27
C SER A 54 14.05 18.03 -11.21
N ARG A 55 13.57 18.68 -10.16
CA ARG A 55 12.79 18.05 -9.10
C ARG A 55 11.46 17.49 -9.63
N SER A 56 10.83 18.19 -10.54
CA SER A 56 9.58 17.76 -11.17
C SER A 56 9.78 16.53 -12.06
N GLU A 57 10.90 16.46 -12.80
CA GLU A 57 11.23 15.31 -13.63
C GLU A 57 11.48 14.05 -12.78
N ILE A 58 12.26 14.16 -11.70
CA ILE A 58 12.52 12.97 -10.86
C ILE A 58 11.25 12.49 -10.14
N THR A 59 10.42 13.40 -9.64
CA THR A 59 9.16 13.02 -8.96
C THR A 59 8.11 12.47 -9.91
N LEU A 60 8.16 12.83 -11.22
CA LEU A 60 7.33 12.23 -12.26
C LEU A 60 7.57 10.72 -12.38
N THR A 61 8.77 10.22 -12.07
CA THR A 61 9.04 8.77 -12.02
C THR A 61 8.11 8.07 -11.03
N TYR A 62 7.95 8.65 -9.84
CA TYR A 62 7.06 8.08 -8.83
C TYR A 62 5.58 8.19 -9.23
N SER A 63 5.22 9.23 -9.97
CA SER A 63 3.88 9.37 -10.56
C SER A 63 3.60 8.27 -11.58
N ILE A 64 4.54 7.98 -12.48
CA ILE A 64 4.46 6.87 -13.44
C ILE A 64 4.36 5.54 -12.70
N TYR A 65 5.16 5.35 -11.65
CA TYR A 65 5.08 4.17 -10.79
C TYR A 65 3.68 3.99 -10.20
N MET A 66 3.08 5.04 -9.64
CA MET A 66 1.74 4.97 -9.04
C MET A 66 0.65 4.67 -10.07
N LEU A 67 0.72 5.26 -11.25
CA LEU A 67 -0.21 4.96 -12.35
C LEU A 67 -0.05 3.52 -12.85
N ALA A 68 1.18 3.07 -13.07
CA ALA A 68 1.46 1.70 -13.50
C ALA A 68 1.01 0.67 -12.45
N ASN A 69 1.27 0.93 -11.17
CA ASN A 69 0.82 0.10 -10.06
C ASN A 69 -0.71 0.02 -10.00
N GLY A 70 -1.39 1.17 -10.02
CA GLY A 70 -2.85 1.25 -10.00
C GLY A 70 -3.51 0.58 -11.20
N ALA A 71 -2.96 0.76 -12.40
CA ALA A 71 -3.45 0.14 -13.62
C ALA A 71 -3.23 -1.39 -13.63
N THR A 72 -2.11 -1.86 -13.08
CA THR A 72 -1.75 -3.29 -13.07
C THR A 72 -2.47 -4.08 -11.97
N ALA A 73 -2.79 -3.47 -10.84
CA ALA A 73 -3.36 -4.16 -9.69
C ALA A 73 -4.62 -5.00 -9.97
N PRO A 74 -5.63 -4.52 -10.76
CA PRO A 74 -6.79 -5.33 -11.12
C PRO A 74 -6.41 -6.56 -11.97
N PHE A 75 -5.42 -6.41 -12.84
CA PHE A 75 -4.93 -7.50 -13.69
C PHE A 75 -4.12 -8.53 -12.89
N ALA A 76 -3.38 -8.10 -11.86
CA ALA A 76 -2.63 -9.01 -11.01
C ALA A 76 -3.55 -10.03 -10.31
N GLY A 77 -4.72 -9.60 -9.82
CA GLY A 77 -5.73 -10.50 -9.28
C GLY A 77 -6.27 -11.49 -10.31
N GLN A 78 -6.63 -11.02 -11.51
CA GLN A 78 -7.10 -11.87 -12.61
C GLN A 78 -6.01 -12.84 -13.08
N LEU A 79 -4.75 -12.41 -13.08
CA LEU A 79 -3.62 -13.22 -13.50
C LEU A 79 -3.42 -14.41 -12.54
N ILE A 80 -3.57 -14.20 -11.24
CA ILE A 80 -3.56 -15.29 -10.24
C ILE A 80 -4.71 -16.26 -10.48
N ASP A 81 -5.89 -15.76 -10.84
CA ASP A 81 -7.06 -16.61 -11.10
C ASP A 81 -6.91 -17.46 -12.36
N ARG A 82 -6.26 -16.93 -13.40
CA ARG A 82 -6.12 -17.59 -14.70
C ARG A 82 -4.83 -18.39 -14.87
N LEU A 83 -3.69 -17.79 -14.49
CA LEU A 83 -2.36 -18.34 -14.73
C LEU A 83 -1.66 -18.84 -13.47
N GLY A 84 -2.23 -18.53 -12.29
CA GLY A 84 -1.73 -18.97 -11.00
C GLY A 84 -0.66 -18.08 -10.38
N ALA A 85 -0.35 -18.36 -9.12
CA ALA A 85 0.58 -17.58 -8.29
C ALA A 85 2.02 -17.59 -8.85
N ARG A 86 2.45 -18.72 -9.47
CA ARG A 86 3.82 -18.86 -10.01
C ARG A 86 4.09 -17.84 -11.09
N ILE A 87 3.19 -17.71 -12.07
CA ILE A 87 3.38 -16.80 -13.20
C ILE A 87 3.25 -15.35 -12.73
N THR A 88 2.26 -15.04 -11.89
CA THR A 88 2.04 -13.69 -11.40
C THR A 88 3.21 -13.16 -10.58
N TYR A 89 3.69 -13.94 -9.60
CA TYR A 89 4.87 -13.56 -8.82
C TYR A 89 6.15 -13.58 -9.66
N GLY A 90 6.26 -14.51 -10.63
CA GLY A 90 7.38 -14.53 -11.58
C GLY A 90 7.46 -13.25 -12.40
N ILE A 91 6.35 -12.78 -12.98
CA ILE A 91 6.26 -11.49 -13.67
C ILE A 91 6.64 -10.34 -12.73
N GLY A 92 6.14 -10.37 -11.50
CA GLY A 92 6.44 -9.35 -10.50
C GLY A 92 7.92 -9.24 -10.17
N ILE A 93 8.58 -10.37 -9.88
CA ILE A 93 10.03 -10.43 -9.60
C ILE A 93 10.85 -10.00 -10.81
N LEU A 94 10.50 -10.49 -12.01
CA LEU A 94 11.23 -10.13 -13.23
C LEU A 94 11.07 -8.65 -13.57
N ALA A 95 9.85 -8.12 -13.54
CA ALA A 95 9.62 -6.71 -13.82
C ALA A 95 10.34 -5.79 -12.82
N LEU A 96 10.18 -6.05 -11.51
CA LEU A 96 10.84 -5.27 -10.47
C LEU A 96 12.35 -5.41 -10.51
N GLY A 97 12.85 -6.66 -10.59
CA GLY A 97 14.28 -6.94 -10.55
C GLY A 97 15.03 -6.45 -11.79
N ILE A 98 14.49 -6.69 -13.00
CA ILE A 98 15.08 -6.18 -14.26
C ILE A 98 15.00 -4.66 -14.27
N GLY A 99 13.85 -4.07 -13.89
CA GLY A 99 13.69 -2.62 -13.84
C GLY A 99 14.74 -1.98 -12.95
N TYR A 100 14.89 -2.45 -11.71
CA TYR A 100 15.87 -1.91 -10.77
C TYR A 100 17.33 -2.19 -11.20
N PHE A 101 17.62 -3.36 -11.72
CA PHE A 101 18.94 -3.67 -12.22
C PHE A 101 19.35 -2.74 -13.37
N LEU A 102 18.45 -2.54 -14.35
CA LEU A 102 18.69 -1.67 -15.48
C LEU A 102 18.69 -0.17 -15.10
N ALA A 103 17.99 0.23 -14.04
CA ALA A 103 18.01 1.61 -13.53
C ALA A 103 19.43 2.05 -13.16
N GLY A 104 20.30 1.13 -12.71
CA GLY A 104 21.71 1.42 -12.46
C GLY A 104 22.52 1.83 -13.70
N TYR A 105 22.04 1.50 -14.89
CA TYR A 105 22.64 1.90 -16.17
C TYR A 105 21.95 3.12 -16.80
N ALA A 106 21.00 3.74 -16.11
CA ALA A 106 20.28 4.89 -16.65
C ALA A 106 21.23 6.07 -16.91
N THR A 107 21.22 6.55 -18.15
CA THR A 107 21.94 7.74 -18.61
C THR A 107 21.00 8.90 -18.88
N HIS A 108 19.70 8.62 -18.99
CA HIS A 108 18.67 9.59 -19.31
C HIS A 108 17.43 9.33 -18.45
N ILE A 109 16.70 10.37 -18.09
CA ILE A 109 15.51 10.26 -17.22
C ILE A 109 14.43 9.34 -17.79
N VAL A 110 14.28 9.25 -19.11
CA VAL A 110 13.31 8.36 -19.76
C VAL A 110 13.62 6.88 -19.47
N HIS A 111 14.91 6.49 -19.43
CA HIS A 111 15.28 5.13 -18.99
C HIS A 111 14.81 4.86 -17.57
N TYR A 112 14.97 5.86 -16.70
CA TYR A 112 14.55 5.76 -15.31
C TYR A 112 13.02 5.69 -15.16
N TYR A 113 12.26 6.42 -15.98
CA TYR A 113 10.80 6.32 -16.05
C TYR A 113 10.32 4.92 -16.43
N ILE A 114 10.99 4.28 -17.39
CA ILE A 114 10.64 2.92 -17.80
C ILE A 114 11.06 1.92 -16.73
N CYS A 115 12.28 2.02 -16.22
CA CYS A 115 12.87 1.04 -15.32
C CYS A 115 12.24 1.09 -13.91
N VAL A 116 12.23 2.25 -13.27
CA VAL A 116 11.71 2.42 -11.91
C VAL A 116 10.22 2.74 -11.90
N GLY A 117 9.78 3.60 -12.83
CA GLY A 117 8.38 3.98 -12.93
C GLY A 117 7.51 2.83 -13.43
N LEU A 118 7.63 2.46 -14.70
CA LEU A 118 6.73 1.50 -15.33
C LEU A 118 6.97 0.07 -14.82
N LEU A 119 8.19 -0.46 -14.97
CA LEU A 119 8.50 -1.83 -14.55
C LEU A 119 8.40 -1.99 -13.02
N GLY A 120 8.84 -0.99 -12.25
CA GLY A 120 8.66 -0.96 -10.80
C GLY A 120 7.18 -1.02 -10.40
N GLY A 121 6.30 -0.26 -11.06
CA GLY A 121 4.86 -0.25 -10.82
C GLY A 121 4.19 -1.60 -11.14
N ILE A 122 4.51 -2.19 -12.29
CA ILE A 122 4.02 -3.53 -12.69
C ILE A 122 4.50 -4.59 -11.67
N GLY A 123 5.78 -4.53 -11.31
CA GLY A 123 6.38 -5.45 -10.35
C GLY A 123 5.72 -5.38 -8.99
N ALA A 124 5.61 -4.18 -8.43
CA ALA A 124 4.98 -3.95 -7.12
C ALA A 124 3.51 -4.39 -7.07
N ALA A 125 2.73 -4.12 -8.12
CA ALA A 125 1.33 -4.56 -8.20
C ALA A 125 1.21 -6.08 -8.21
N SER A 126 2.10 -6.76 -8.96
CA SER A 126 2.09 -8.22 -9.10
C SER A 126 2.54 -8.94 -7.83
N LEU A 127 3.43 -8.34 -7.03
CA LEU A 127 3.91 -8.87 -5.73
C LEU A 127 3.04 -8.41 -4.55
N GLY A 128 2.19 -7.42 -4.75
CA GLY A 128 1.54 -6.64 -3.71
C GLY A 128 0.31 -7.28 -3.08
N MET A 129 -0.46 -6.44 -2.40
CA MET A 129 -1.59 -6.80 -1.55
C MET A 129 -2.70 -7.54 -2.28
N VAL A 130 -2.99 -7.19 -3.55
CA VAL A 130 -4.05 -7.83 -4.35
C VAL A 130 -3.70 -9.30 -4.59
N ALA A 131 -2.46 -9.58 -4.96
CA ALA A 131 -1.96 -10.93 -5.15
C ALA A 131 -1.98 -11.73 -3.83
N ALA A 132 -1.49 -11.15 -2.75
CA ALA A 132 -1.48 -11.76 -1.42
C ALA A 132 -2.90 -12.09 -0.94
N SER A 133 -3.83 -11.13 -1.04
CA SER A 133 -5.21 -11.31 -0.60
C SER A 133 -5.94 -12.39 -1.42
N SER A 134 -5.70 -12.44 -2.72
CA SER A 134 -6.27 -13.47 -3.59
C SER A 134 -5.84 -14.88 -3.20
N ILE A 135 -4.58 -15.07 -2.81
CA ILE A 135 -4.06 -16.38 -2.37
C ILE A 135 -4.56 -16.72 -0.96
N LEU A 136 -4.44 -15.80 -0.01
CA LEU A 136 -4.80 -16.05 1.38
C LEU A 136 -6.29 -16.35 1.56
N SER A 137 -7.17 -15.68 0.82
CA SER A 137 -8.61 -15.93 0.85
C SER A 137 -9.00 -17.34 0.42
N ARG A 138 -8.19 -18.02 -0.40
CA ARG A 138 -8.43 -19.40 -0.85
C ARG A 138 -8.14 -20.45 0.24
N TRP A 139 -7.23 -20.13 1.19
CA TRP A 139 -6.78 -21.08 2.19
C TRP A 139 -7.34 -20.80 3.59
N PHE A 140 -7.61 -19.53 3.92
CA PHE A 140 -8.02 -19.10 5.26
C PHE A 140 -9.46 -18.60 5.30
N VAL A 141 -10.42 -19.50 5.02
CA VAL A 141 -11.84 -19.15 4.91
C VAL A 141 -12.46 -18.66 6.22
N ASN A 142 -12.03 -19.22 7.38
CA ASN A 142 -12.61 -18.94 8.69
C ASN A 142 -11.83 -17.91 9.52
N ARG A 143 -10.59 -17.57 9.14
CA ARG A 143 -9.71 -16.64 9.88
C ARG A 143 -9.13 -15.57 8.95
N ILE A 144 -9.89 -15.18 7.92
CA ILE A 144 -9.40 -14.30 6.88
C ILE A 144 -8.97 -12.94 7.41
N GLY A 145 -9.68 -12.36 8.39
CA GLY A 145 -9.35 -11.05 8.97
C GLY A 145 -7.97 -11.04 9.64
N SER A 146 -7.70 -12.03 10.51
CA SER A 146 -6.40 -12.13 11.20
C SER A 146 -5.25 -12.42 10.24
N VAL A 147 -5.49 -13.21 9.18
CA VAL A 147 -4.44 -13.56 8.22
C VAL A 147 -4.17 -12.40 7.24
N MET A 148 -5.17 -11.59 6.91
CA MET A 148 -5.01 -10.40 6.07
C MET A 148 -4.20 -9.29 6.74
N SER A 149 -4.05 -9.27 8.07
CA SER A 149 -3.17 -8.31 8.74
C SER A 149 -1.69 -8.54 8.43
N LEU A 150 -1.29 -9.76 8.08
CA LEU A 150 0.11 -10.10 7.80
C LEU A 150 0.67 -9.43 6.54
N PRO A 151 -0.01 -9.40 5.37
CA PRO A 151 0.44 -8.60 4.23
C PRO A 151 0.53 -7.09 4.52
N TYR A 152 -0.33 -6.53 5.39
CA TYR A 152 -0.18 -5.14 5.82
C TYR A 152 1.08 -4.95 6.68
N ALA A 153 1.35 -5.86 7.61
CA ALA A 153 2.58 -5.85 8.40
C ALA A 153 3.83 -5.99 7.52
N ALA A 154 3.74 -6.75 6.42
CA ALA A 154 4.83 -6.90 5.45
C ALA A 154 5.23 -5.57 4.78
N VAL A 155 4.26 -4.68 4.52
CA VAL A 155 4.53 -3.33 3.99
C VAL A 155 5.38 -2.55 4.99
N GLY A 156 4.98 -2.53 6.26
CA GLY A 156 5.75 -1.87 7.33
C GLY A 156 7.15 -2.47 7.50
N ALA A 157 7.28 -3.80 7.47
CA ALA A 157 8.56 -4.49 7.54
C ALA A 157 9.47 -4.14 6.35
N GLY A 158 8.92 -4.04 5.14
CA GLY A 158 9.65 -3.63 3.95
C GLY A 158 10.16 -2.18 4.05
N MET A 159 9.31 -1.27 4.52
CA MET A 159 9.69 0.14 4.67
C MET A 159 10.73 0.37 5.78
N ILE A 160 10.69 -0.39 6.88
CA ILE A 160 11.68 -0.21 7.95
C ILE A 160 13.06 -0.81 7.58
N ALA A 161 13.08 -1.85 6.75
CA ALA A 161 14.31 -2.56 6.41
C ALA A 161 15.00 -2.00 5.16
N LEU A 162 14.26 -1.80 4.07
CA LEU A 162 14.88 -1.56 2.75
C LEU A 162 15.36 -0.13 2.52
N PRO A 163 14.66 0.96 2.91
CA PRO A 163 15.20 2.30 2.73
C PRO A 163 16.51 2.56 3.50
N PRO A 164 16.67 2.22 4.80
CA PRO A 164 17.96 2.36 5.47
C PRO A 164 19.05 1.49 4.84
N PHE A 165 18.72 0.26 4.43
CA PHE A 165 19.66 -0.61 3.73
C PHE A 165 20.08 -0.01 2.38
N ALA A 166 19.15 0.53 1.61
CA ALA A 166 19.43 1.21 0.36
C ALA A 166 20.33 2.44 0.58
N GLN A 167 20.10 3.21 1.67
CA GLN A 167 20.95 4.35 2.01
C GLN A 167 22.40 3.92 2.27
N LEU A 168 22.62 2.86 3.03
CA LEU A 168 23.97 2.32 3.25
C LEU A 168 24.63 1.89 1.93
N LEU A 169 23.89 1.24 1.04
CA LEU A 169 24.43 0.88 -0.27
C LEU A 169 24.78 2.12 -1.09
N VAL A 170 23.97 3.16 -1.05
CA VAL A 170 24.22 4.42 -1.78
C VAL A 170 25.48 5.10 -1.24
N GLU A 171 25.68 5.12 0.08
CA GLU A 171 26.87 5.70 0.72
C GLU A 171 28.14 4.94 0.35
N TRP A 172 28.09 3.60 0.23
CA TRP A 172 29.29 2.79 -0.03
C TRP A 172 29.62 2.65 -1.51
N TYR A 173 28.60 2.51 -2.37
CA TYR A 173 28.80 2.12 -3.78
C TYR A 173 28.22 3.13 -4.78
N GLY A 174 27.56 4.19 -4.31
CA GLY A 174 26.82 5.12 -5.15
C GLY A 174 25.49 4.54 -5.67
N TRP A 175 24.63 5.40 -6.18
CA TRP A 175 23.25 5.04 -6.54
C TRP A 175 23.14 4.02 -7.69
N ARG A 176 24.05 4.08 -8.69
CA ARG A 176 24.01 3.17 -9.84
C ARG A 176 24.25 1.72 -9.42
N THR A 177 25.32 1.46 -8.69
CA THR A 177 25.66 0.13 -8.20
C THR A 177 24.67 -0.38 -7.17
N SER A 178 24.10 0.51 -6.36
CA SER A 178 23.06 0.17 -5.39
C SER A 178 21.78 -0.32 -6.07
N TYR A 179 21.35 0.30 -7.18
CA TYR A 179 20.24 -0.20 -7.98
C TYR A 179 20.52 -1.58 -8.58
N GLN A 180 21.76 -1.81 -9.05
CA GLN A 180 22.15 -3.13 -9.58
C GLN A 180 22.11 -4.19 -8.49
N PHE A 181 22.62 -3.92 -7.27
CA PHE A 181 22.56 -4.85 -6.16
C PHE A 181 21.11 -5.16 -5.73
N ILE A 182 20.26 -4.16 -5.59
CA ILE A 182 18.86 -4.36 -5.24
C ILE A 182 18.15 -5.17 -6.34
N GLY A 183 18.33 -4.79 -7.60
CA GLY A 183 17.75 -5.50 -8.74
C GLY A 183 18.20 -6.95 -8.84
N ALA A 184 19.52 -7.20 -8.71
CA ALA A 184 20.09 -8.54 -8.69
C ALA A 184 19.57 -9.37 -7.50
N GLY A 185 19.47 -8.78 -6.32
CA GLY A 185 18.90 -9.42 -5.13
C GLY A 185 17.45 -9.84 -5.34
N VAL A 186 16.62 -8.99 -5.97
CA VAL A 186 15.24 -9.33 -6.33
C VAL A 186 15.23 -10.46 -7.37
N LEU A 187 16.07 -10.40 -8.41
CA LEU A 187 16.16 -11.44 -9.44
C LEU A 187 16.62 -12.79 -8.87
N ALA A 188 17.50 -12.79 -7.86
CA ALA A 188 17.95 -14.01 -7.20
C ALA A 188 16.82 -14.78 -6.50
N LEU A 189 15.68 -14.13 -6.23
CA LEU A 189 14.49 -14.80 -5.69
C LEU A 189 13.70 -15.58 -6.75
N PHE A 190 13.93 -15.30 -8.04
CA PHE A 190 13.21 -15.97 -9.11
C PHE A 190 13.44 -17.50 -9.14
N PRO A 191 14.68 -18.02 -9.13
CA PRO A 191 14.89 -19.47 -9.05
C PRO A 191 14.33 -20.07 -7.76
N LEU A 192 14.43 -19.38 -6.61
CA LEU A 192 13.83 -19.85 -5.36
C LEU A 192 12.31 -19.96 -5.47
N LEU A 193 11.66 -18.99 -6.11
CA LEU A 193 10.22 -19.03 -6.38
C LEU A 193 9.84 -20.24 -7.26
N MET A 194 10.66 -20.56 -8.26
CA MET A 194 10.38 -21.69 -9.16
C MET A 194 10.48 -23.06 -8.47
N LEU A 195 11.25 -23.18 -7.39
CA LEU A 195 11.39 -24.41 -6.59
C LEU A 195 10.17 -24.65 -5.68
N LEU A 196 9.38 -23.61 -5.36
CA LEU A 196 8.21 -23.75 -4.50
C LEU A 196 7.03 -24.42 -5.24
N PRO A 197 6.18 -25.22 -4.52
CA PRO A 197 5.02 -25.90 -5.11
C PRO A 197 3.84 -24.94 -5.32
N LEU A 198 4.06 -23.84 -6.05
CA LEU A 198 3.09 -22.75 -6.25
C LEU A 198 1.82 -23.18 -7.01
N GLY A 199 1.90 -24.24 -7.80
CA GLY A 199 0.74 -24.84 -8.46
C GLY A 199 -0.31 -25.30 -7.45
N ARG A 200 0.12 -25.95 -6.36
CA ARG A 200 -0.77 -26.38 -5.26
C ARG A 200 -1.37 -25.21 -4.50
N ILE A 201 -0.59 -24.14 -4.32
CA ILE A 201 -1.02 -22.92 -3.63
C ILE A 201 -2.18 -22.25 -4.35
N THR A 202 -2.19 -22.30 -5.68
CA THR A 202 -3.23 -21.67 -6.52
C THR A 202 -4.58 -22.38 -6.45
N VAL A 203 -4.59 -23.70 -6.21
CA VAL A 203 -5.81 -24.52 -6.21
C VAL A 203 -6.80 -24.13 -5.10
N GLY A 204 -6.31 -23.75 -3.93
CA GLY A 204 -7.13 -23.37 -2.79
C GLY A 204 -7.61 -24.58 -1.94
N SER A 205 -8.18 -24.28 -0.77
CA SER A 205 -8.70 -25.30 0.15
C SER A 205 -9.99 -25.93 -0.37
N PRO A 206 -10.30 -27.21 0.01
CA PRO A 206 -11.56 -27.85 -0.35
C PRO A 206 -12.80 -27.02 0.08
N ALA A 207 -12.73 -26.39 1.27
CA ALA A 207 -13.80 -25.54 1.76
C ALA A 207 -14.04 -24.29 0.88
N TRP A 208 -12.98 -23.69 0.35
CA TRP A 208 -13.09 -22.58 -0.59
C TRP A 208 -13.68 -23.04 -1.94
N GLN A 209 -13.23 -24.19 -2.46
CA GLN A 209 -13.75 -24.74 -3.71
C GLN A 209 -15.25 -25.04 -3.59
N ALA A 210 -15.70 -25.66 -2.49
CA ALA A 210 -17.11 -25.92 -2.22
C ALA A 210 -17.94 -24.62 -2.18
N ARG A 211 -17.43 -23.59 -1.51
CA ARG A 211 -18.09 -22.25 -1.49
C ARG A 211 -18.17 -21.63 -2.88
N ARG A 212 -17.10 -21.71 -3.66
CA ARG A 212 -17.07 -21.16 -5.03
C ARG A 212 -18.11 -21.86 -5.93
N THR A 213 -18.23 -23.18 -5.83
CA THR A 213 -19.22 -23.96 -6.59
C THR A 213 -20.64 -23.61 -6.15
N ALA A 214 -20.88 -23.47 -4.84
CA ALA A 214 -22.18 -23.07 -4.31
C ALA A 214 -22.56 -21.61 -4.69
N GLN A 215 -21.59 -20.70 -4.75
CA GLN A 215 -21.81 -19.32 -5.16
C GLN A 215 -22.03 -19.14 -6.66
N SER A 216 -21.43 -19.99 -7.52
CA SER A 216 -21.68 -19.95 -8.96
C SER A 216 -23.12 -20.41 -9.32
N GLY A 217 -23.76 -21.22 -8.46
CA GLY A 217 -25.17 -21.58 -8.58
C GLY A 217 -26.15 -20.53 -8.03
N ASN A 218 -25.65 -19.65 -7.13
CA ASN A 218 -26.43 -18.60 -6.48
C ASN A 218 -25.80 -17.23 -6.78
N ALA A 219 -25.65 -16.88 -8.07
CA ALA A 219 -25.21 -15.55 -8.47
C ALA A 219 -26.14 -14.54 -7.81
N SER A 220 -25.61 -13.83 -6.81
CA SER A 220 -26.38 -12.99 -5.89
C SER A 220 -27.27 -12.05 -6.68
N ARG A 221 -28.54 -12.04 -6.30
CA ARG A 221 -29.59 -11.16 -6.81
C ARG A 221 -29.08 -9.71 -6.75
N ASN A 222 -28.86 -9.13 -7.92
CA ASN A 222 -28.51 -7.72 -8.17
C ASN A 222 -27.24 -7.20 -7.45
N PRO A 223 -26.03 -7.48 -7.96
CA PRO A 223 -24.86 -6.68 -7.58
C PRO A 223 -25.07 -5.24 -8.09
N TRP A 224 -24.69 -4.26 -7.27
CA TRP A 224 -24.63 -2.87 -7.73
C TRP A 224 -23.67 -2.78 -8.92
N PRO A 225 -24.13 -2.50 -10.15
CA PRO A 225 -23.20 -2.29 -11.25
C PRO A 225 -22.46 -0.97 -11.03
N VAL A 226 -21.16 -0.95 -11.36
CA VAL A 226 -20.31 0.25 -11.26
C VAL A 226 -20.94 1.44 -11.99
N SER A 227 -21.61 1.18 -13.13
CA SER A 227 -22.31 2.19 -13.93
C SER A 227 -23.44 2.91 -13.18
N VAL A 228 -24.07 2.25 -12.22
CA VAL A 228 -25.09 2.86 -11.34
C VAL A 228 -24.43 3.58 -10.17
N ALA A 229 -23.40 2.97 -9.57
CA ALA A 229 -22.65 3.59 -8.46
C ALA A 229 -22.03 4.93 -8.86
N ILE A 230 -21.43 5.03 -10.05
CA ILE A 230 -20.84 6.28 -10.59
C ILE A 230 -21.85 7.43 -10.71
N ARG A 231 -23.15 7.13 -10.80
CA ARG A 231 -24.19 8.18 -10.88
C ARG A 231 -24.57 8.75 -9.51
N THR A 232 -24.05 8.18 -8.42
CA THR A 232 -24.38 8.61 -7.05
C THR A 232 -23.44 9.68 -6.53
N ARG A 233 -23.95 10.64 -5.74
CA ARG A 233 -23.13 11.64 -5.05
C ARG A 233 -22.17 11.00 -4.04
N ALA A 234 -22.55 9.87 -3.45
CA ALA A 234 -21.73 9.11 -2.52
C ALA A 234 -20.44 8.59 -3.19
N PHE A 235 -20.55 8.08 -4.43
CA PHE A 235 -19.39 7.61 -5.18
C PHE A 235 -18.37 8.72 -5.41
N TRP A 236 -18.81 9.87 -5.90
CA TRP A 236 -17.92 11.00 -6.17
C TRP A 236 -17.36 11.64 -4.90
N GLY A 237 -18.12 11.62 -3.80
CA GLY A 237 -17.60 12.01 -2.49
C GLY A 237 -16.48 11.09 -2.02
N LEU A 238 -16.65 9.77 -2.10
CA LEU A 238 -15.60 8.81 -1.77
C LEU A 238 -14.43 8.91 -2.72
N PHE A 239 -14.66 9.04 -4.02
CA PHE A 239 -13.60 9.18 -5.03
C PHE A 239 -12.74 10.40 -4.75
N ALA A 240 -13.37 11.55 -4.50
CA ALA A 240 -12.67 12.78 -4.17
C ALA A 240 -11.91 12.66 -2.83
N ALA A 241 -12.50 12.04 -1.82
CA ALA A 241 -11.83 11.78 -0.54
C ALA A 241 -10.58 10.91 -0.72
N TYR A 242 -10.66 9.83 -1.55
CA TYR A 242 -9.51 9.02 -1.91
C TYR A 242 -8.44 9.82 -2.64
N CYS A 243 -8.86 10.62 -3.63
CA CYS A 243 -7.97 11.44 -4.44
C CYS A 243 -7.20 12.44 -3.56
N PHE A 244 -7.90 13.24 -2.75
CA PHE A 244 -7.26 14.24 -1.89
C PHE A 244 -6.41 13.62 -0.77
N THR A 245 -6.83 12.50 -0.21
CA THR A 245 -5.99 11.74 0.74
C THR A 245 -4.68 11.30 0.10
N SER A 246 -4.74 10.82 -1.15
CA SER A 246 -3.56 10.38 -1.89
C SER A 246 -2.68 11.54 -2.32
N ILE A 247 -3.25 12.66 -2.79
CA ILE A 247 -2.47 13.88 -3.09
C ILE A 247 -1.66 14.27 -1.84
N SER A 248 -2.32 14.33 -0.68
CA SER A 248 -1.64 14.69 0.57
C SER A 248 -0.49 13.73 0.92
N ALA A 249 -0.74 12.42 0.89
CA ALA A 249 0.26 11.44 1.25
C ALA A 249 1.46 11.43 0.29
N TYR A 250 1.18 11.46 -1.00
CA TYR A 250 2.21 11.32 -2.03
C TYR A 250 2.86 12.65 -2.46
N ALA A 251 2.35 13.79 -2.00
CA ALA A 251 3.09 15.03 -2.01
C ALA A 251 4.25 15.03 -0.99
N VAL A 252 4.13 14.26 0.10
CA VAL A 252 5.12 14.19 1.19
C VAL A 252 6.09 13.03 1.02
N LEU A 253 5.57 11.81 0.84
CA LEU A 253 6.36 10.57 0.91
C LEU A 253 7.60 10.56 0.02
N PRO A 254 7.53 10.84 -1.29
CA PRO A 254 8.70 10.75 -2.16
C PRO A 254 9.79 11.75 -1.81
N GLN A 255 9.40 12.92 -1.25
CA GLN A 255 10.31 14.02 -0.96
C GLN A 255 10.76 14.07 0.51
N SER A 256 10.18 13.25 1.40
CA SER A 256 10.44 13.35 2.84
C SER A 256 11.89 13.12 3.22
N VAL A 257 12.56 12.12 2.63
CA VAL A 257 13.98 11.84 2.89
C VAL A 257 14.84 12.98 2.38
N ALA A 258 14.58 13.46 1.16
CA ALA A 258 15.31 14.57 0.58
C ALA A 258 15.14 15.85 1.41
N ALA A 259 13.93 16.17 1.85
CA ALA A 259 13.65 17.32 2.69
C ALA A 259 14.44 17.27 4.01
N LEU A 260 14.52 16.10 4.65
CA LEU A 260 15.30 15.93 5.87
C LEU A 260 16.81 16.09 5.63
N ILE A 261 17.34 15.50 4.54
CA ILE A 261 18.77 15.62 4.21
C ILE A 261 19.14 17.09 3.90
N GLU A 262 18.34 17.76 3.07
CA GLU A 262 18.56 19.16 2.72
C GLU A 262 18.36 20.11 3.93
N SER A 263 17.61 19.68 4.96
CA SER A 263 17.50 20.38 6.23
C SER A 263 18.68 20.11 7.19
N GLY A 264 19.69 19.33 6.77
CA GLY A 264 20.92 19.08 7.53
C GLY A 264 20.92 17.81 8.38
N PHE A 265 19.92 16.92 8.28
CA PHE A 265 19.96 15.63 8.96
C PHE A 265 20.84 14.62 8.20
N ALA A 266 21.50 13.73 8.94
CA ALA A 266 22.29 12.66 8.34
C ALA A 266 21.41 11.76 7.44
N PRO A 267 21.91 11.37 6.24
CA PRO A 267 21.11 10.59 5.28
C PRO A 267 20.56 9.29 5.84
N LEU A 268 21.35 8.55 6.62
CA LEU A 268 20.91 7.31 7.27
C LEU A 268 19.81 7.56 8.30
N LEU A 269 19.89 8.70 9.05
CA LEU A 269 18.82 9.08 9.98
C LEU A 269 17.52 9.42 9.26
N ALA A 270 17.60 10.17 8.15
CA ALA A 270 16.44 10.50 7.32
C ALA A 270 15.79 9.23 6.71
N ALA A 271 16.57 8.30 6.18
CA ALA A 271 16.10 7.04 5.65
C ALA A 271 15.48 6.15 6.75
N SER A 272 16.07 6.14 7.95
CA SER A 272 15.54 5.39 9.11
C SER A 272 14.24 6.00 9.62
N ALA A 273 14.13 7.32 9.65
CA ALA A 273 12.90 8.05 9.99
C ALA A 273 11.77 7.72 9.02
N PHE A 274 12.08 7.68 7.72
CA PHE A 274 11.14 7.22 6.69
C PHE A 274 10.70 5.76 6.90
N GLY A 275 11.65 4.88 7.18
CA GLY A 275 11.36 3.48 7.49
C GLY A 275 10.44 3.30 8.69
N MET A 276 10.66 4.10 9.75
CA MET A 276 9.82 4.07 10.96
C MET A 276 8.37 4.49 10.68
N MET A 277 8.12 5.39 9.71
CA MET A 277 6.75 5.71 9.30
C MET A 277 6.01 4.48 8.75
N GLY A 278 6.69 3.57 8.06
CA GLY A 278 6.11 2.31 7.59
C GLY A 278 5.64 1.40 8.73
N LEU A 279 6.44 1.27 9.79
CA LEU A 279 6.05 0.54 11.00
C LEU A 279 4.86 1.19 11.70
N LEU A 280 4.93 2.50 11.90
CA LEU A 280 3.86 3.28 12.53
C LEU A 280 2.56 3.20 11.73
N SER A 281 2.62 3.16 10.40
CA SER A 281 1.42 3.03 9.56
C SER A 281 0.67 1.71 9.83
N THR A 282 1.40 0.63 10.06
CA THR A 282 0.80 -0.66 10.41
C THR A 282 0.07 -0.58 11.74
N LEU A 283 0.68 0.05 12.75
CA LEU A 283 0.04 0.29 14.05
C LEU A 283 -1.16 1.23 13.91
N GLY A 284 -1.03 2.27 13.10
CA GLY A 284 -2.09 3.24 12.84
C GLY A 284 -3.33 2.62 12.18
N ILE A 285 -3.16 1.68 11.25
CA ILE A 285 -4.27 0.96 10.63
C ILE A 285 -5.10 0.22 11.68
N VAL A 286 -4.44 -0.45 12.63
CA VAL A 286 -5.11 -1.18 13.72
C VAL A 286 -5.79 -0.20 14.70
N ALA A 287 -5.08 0.84 15.10
CA ALA A 287 -5.61 1.84 16.03
C ALA A 287 -6.83 2.59 15.46
N ILE A 288 -6.78 3.01 14.21
CA ILE A 288 -7.87 3.71 13.53
C ILE A 288 -9.08 2.78 13.30
N GLY A 289 -8.86 1.50 12.99
CA GLY A 289 -9.93 0.51 12.94
C GLY A 289 -10.68 0.42 14.28
N TRP A 290 -9.95 0.24 15.38
CA TRP A 290 -10.51 0.20 16.73
C TRP A 290 -11.21 1.51 17.13
N MET A 291 -10.61 2.65 16.82
CA MET A 291 -11.22 3.96 17.08
C MET A 291 -12.52 4.15 16.30
N SER A 292 -12.56 3.72 15.05
CA SER A 292 -13.73 3.80 14.19
C SER A 292 -14.92 3.02 14.75
N ASP A 293 -14.65 1.84 15.33
CA ASP A 293 -15.70 1.00 15.94
C ASP A 293 -16.20 1.59 17.27
N ARG A 294 -15.33 2.29 18.03
CA ARG A 294 -15.65 2.81 19.36
C ARG A 294 -16.25 4.22 19.34
N PHE A 295 -15.70 5.12 18.55
CA PHE A 295 -16.01 6.56 18.54
C PHE A 295 -16.81 6.98 17.29
N GLY A 296 -17.04 6.06 16.37
CA GLY A 296 -17.70 6.33 15.10
C GLY A 296 -16.74 6.81 14.01
N ARG A 297 -17.17 6.61 12.77
CA ARG A 297 -16.32 6.80 11.58
C ARG A 297 -15.95 8.26 11.34
N ILE A 298 -16.90 9.17 11.49
CA ILE A 298 -16.72 10.61 11.20
C ILE A 298 -15.67 11.21 12.13
N ILE A 299 -15.81 10.97 13.44
CA ILE A 299 -14.85 11.48 14.44
C ILE A 299 -13.46 10.92 14.17
N THR A 300 -13.36 9.63 13.93
CA THR A 300 -12.08 8.94 13.66
C THR A 300 -11.41 9.48 12.41
N VAL A 301 -12.16 9.67 11.30
CA VAL A 301 -11.63 10.23 10.05
C VAL A 301 -11.17 11.67 10.27
N THR A 302 -11.95 12.49 10.96
CA THR A 302 -11.59 13.90 11.26
C THR A 302 -10.31 13.97 12.06
N ILE A 303 -10.19 13.19 13.13
CA ILE A 303 -8.96 13.12 13.95
C ILE A 303 -7.77 12.68 13.07
N SER A 304 -7.98 11.67 12.20
CA SER A 304 -6.90 11.18 11.34
C SER A 304 -6.38 12.25 10.37
N TYR A 305 -7.26 13.10 9.83
CA TYR A 305 -6.83 14.22 8.99
C TYR A 305 -6.12 15.32 9.79
N LEU A 306 -6.63 15.67 10.97
CA LEU A 306 -5.99 16.66 11.84
C LEU A 306 -4.60 16.23 12.27
N VAL A 307 -4.42 14.97 12.65
CA VAL A 307 -3.10 14.41 12.99
C VAL A 307 -2.18 14.37 11.77
N THR A 308 -2.70 14.06 10.56
CA THR A 308 -1.90 14.17 9.33
C THR A 308 -1.44 15.59 9.07
N ILE A 309 -2.34 16.58 9.19
CA ILE A 309 -2.01 18.01 9.01
C ILE A 309 -0.94 18.43 10.02
N LEU A 310 -1.10 18.04 11.28
CA LEU A 310 -0.11 18.33 12.32
C LEU A 310 1.27 17.75 11.98
N GLY A 311 1.31 16.50 11.49
CA GLY A 311 2.54 15.88 11.03
C GLY A 311 3.19 16.63 9.88
N VAL A 312 2.42 17.04 8.87
CA VAL A 312 2.95 17.81 7.73
C VAL A 312 3.42 19.20 8.15
N LEU A 313 2.71 19.85 9.07
CA LEU A 313 3.16 21.14 9.63
C LEU A 313 4.45 20.99 10.43
N ALA A 314 4.61 19.88 11.17
CA ALA A 314 5.87 19.57 11.85
C ALA A 314 7.02 19.38 10.85
N LEU A 315 6.77 18.75 9.69
CA LEU A 315 7.77 18.63 8.62
C LEU A 315 8.13 19.99 8.01
N ILE A 316 7.14 20.84 7.73
CA ILE A 316 7.38 22.22 7.27
C ILE A 316 8.23 22.97 8.30
N ALA A 317 7.89 22.88 9.57
CA ALA A 317 8.67 23.50 10.65
C ALA A 317 10.09 22.94 10.72
N THR A 318 10.29 21.64 10.50
CA THR A 318 11.61 20.98 10.46
C THR A 318 12.49 21.54 9.35
N VAL A 319 11.92 21.86 8.19
CA VAL A 319 12.66 22.47 7.06
C VAL A 319 13.20 23.85 7.42
N HIS A 320 12.47 24.62 8.21
CA HIS A 320 12.89 25.98 8.63
C HIS A 320 13.74 25.97 9.90
N VAL A 321 13.44 25.06 10.83
CA VAL A 321 14.16 24.93 12.11
C VAL A 321 14.51 23.46 12.30
N PRO A 322 15.71 23.02 11.89
CA PRO A 322 16.14 21.64 12.03
C PRO A 322 16.14 21.21 13.51
N SER A 323 15.17 20.37 13.89
CA SER A 323 15.00 19.87 15.24
C SER A 323 14.62 18.40 15.21
N LEU A 324 15.32 17.56 15.98
CA LEU A 324 14.98 16.15 16.16
C LEU A 324 13.56 15.97 16.69
N PHE A 325 13.12 16.87 17.59
CA PHE A 325 11.76 16.81 18.13
C PHE A 325 10.70 16.99 17.02
N LEU A 326 10.87 17.98 16.14
CA LEU A 326 9.94 18.23 15.03
C LEU A 326 9.97 17.09 14.02
N MET A 327 11.16 16.56 13.71
CA MET A 327 11.31 15.38 12.83
C MET A 327 10.56 14.17 13.41
N TYR A 328 10.74 13.84 14.69
CA TYR A 328 10.02 12.72 15.30
C TYR A 328 8.52 12.99 15.46
N ALA A 329 8.10 14.23 15.69
CA ALA A 329 6.69 14.61 15.67
C ALA A 329 6.06 14.38 14.29
N PHE A 330 6.75 14.75 13.19
CA PHE A 330 6.35 14.41 11.84
C PHE A 330 6.23 12.89 11.64
N VAL A 331 7.29 12.15 11.96
CA VAL A 331 7.34 10.69 11.80
C VAL A 331 6.19 10.01 12.54
N LEU A 332 5.92 10.43 13.79
CA LEU A 332 4.85 9.86 14.60
C LEU A 332 3.47 10.21 14.04
N CYS A 333 3.18 11.49 13.85
CA CYS A 333 1.84 11.94 13.45
C CYS A 333 1.51 11.51 12.03
N PHE A 334 2.40 11.75 11.07
CA PHE A 334 2.18 11.40 9.69
C PHE A 334 2.26 9.88 9.47
N GLY A 335 3.24 9.22 10.06
CA GLY A 335 3.44 7.77 9.95
C GLY A 335 2.24 6.98 10.47
N LEU A 336 1.69 7.29 11.65
CA LEU A 336 0.50 6.63 12.19
C LEU A 336 -0.72 6.77 11.28
N MET A 337 -0.86 7.90 10.58
CA MET A 337 -2.04 8.17 9.76
C MET A 337 -1.89 7.72 8.31
N GLN A 338 -0.68 7.33 7.89
CA GLN A 338 -0.44 6.81 6.55
C GLN A 338 -1.16 5.48 6.35
N GLY A 339 -2.03 5.40 5.34
CA GLY A 339 -2.80 4.18 5.05
C GLY A 339 -3.96 3.87 6.01
N ALA A 340 -4.01 4.50 7.18
CA ALA A 340 -4.99 4.21 8.23
C ALA A 340 -6.46 4.43 7.81
N ARG A 341 -6.72 5.29 6.81
CA ARG A 341 -8.07 5.55 6.29
C ARG A 341 -8.59 4.49 5.34
N GLY A 342 -7.72 3.65 4.77
CA GLY A 342 -8.09 2.59 3.82
C GLY A 342 -9.22 1.68 4.32
N PRO A 343 -9.09 1.06 5.50
CA PRO A 343 -10.14 0.19 6.05
C PRO A 343 -11.49 0.89 6.25
N ILE A 344 -11.49 2.16 6.68
CA ILE A 344 -12.73 2.93 6.87
C ILE A 344 -13.44 3.14 5.53
N LEU A 345 -12.69 3.46 4.48
CA LEU A 345 -13.24 3.67 3.15
C LEU A 345 -13.81 2.38 2.56
N VAL A 346 -13.14 1.24 2.75
CA VAL A 346 -13.69 -0.07 2.35
C VAL A 346 -14.97 -0.38 3.10
N ALA A 347 -15.00 -0.13 4.42
CA ALA A 347 -16.21 -0.34 5.22
C ALA A 347 -17.38 0.57 4.78
N LEU A 348 -17.10 1.83 4.41
CA LEU A 348 -18.12 2.74 3.87
C LEU A 348 -18.68 2.24 2.54
N VAL A 349 -17.85 1.75 1.63
CA VAL A 349 -18.32 1.16 0.36
C VAL A 349 -19.27 0.00 0.62
N SER A 350 -18.96 -0.88 1.58
CA SER A 350 -19.78 -2.03 1.91
C SER A 350 -21.16 -1.62 2.47
N VAL A 351 -21.23 -0.51 3.20
CA VAL A 351 -22.49 0.02 3.77
C VAL A 351 -23.31 0.78 2.73
N LEU A 352 -22.67 1.57 1.89
CA LEU A 352 -23.35 2.40 0.88
C LEU A 352 -23.86 1.57 -0.31
N TYR A 353 -23.22 0.43 -0.60
CA TYR A 353 -23.55 -0.44 -1.73
C TYR A 353 -23.79 -1.89 -1.28
N PRO A 354 -24.83 -2.16 -0.48
CA PRO A 354 -25.13 -3.50 0.01
C PRO A 354 -25.57 -4.44 -1.12
N GLY A 355 -25.34 -5.74 -0.98
CA GLY A 355 -25.85 -6.75 -1.89
C GLY A 355 -24.90 -7.22 -3.00
N GLY A 356 -23.65 -6.76 -3.03
CA GLY A 356 -22.63 -7.22 -3.98
C GLY A 356 -22.05 -6.10 -4.84
N GLY A 357 -20.95 -6.40 -5.57
CA GLY A 357 -20.26 -5.41 -6.40
C GLY A 357 -19.27 -4.50 -5.64
N VAL A 358 -19.10 -4.70 -4.32
CA VAL A 358 -18.19 -3.91 -3.47
C VAL A 358 -16.77 -3.91 -4.04
N GLY A 359 -16.26 -5.05 -4.49
CA GLY A 359 -14.93 -5.16 -5.08
C GLY A 359 -14.75 -4.33 -6.35
N SER A 360 -15.75 -4.35 -7.24
CA SER A 360 -15.71 -3.58 -8.50
C SER A 360 -15.83 -2.07 -8.24
N ILE A 361 -16.68 -1.68 -7.29
CA ILE A 361 -16.85 -0.27 -6.90
C ILE A 361 -15.58 0.23 -6.20
N PHE A 362 -15.01 -0.57 -5.30
CA PHE A 362 -13.74 -0.26 -4.65
C PHE A 362 -12.59 -0.16 -5.66
N GLY A 363 -12.56 -1.05 -6.66
CA GLY A 363 -11.60 -0.96 -7.77
C GLY A 363 -11.72 0.36 -8.56
N ALA A 364 -12.95 0.81 -8.84
CA ALA A 364 -13.17 2.10 -9.49
C ALA A 364 -12.76 3.29 -8.61
N LEU A 365 -13.00 3.22 -7.30
CA LEU A 365 -12.53 4.23 -6.33
C LEU A 365 -10.99 4.25 -6.20
N SER A 366 -10.34 3.11 -6.37
CA SER A 366 -8.87 3.00 -6.33
C SER A 366 -8.19 3.72 -7.49
N LEU A 367 -8.90 4.01 -8.60
CA LEU A 367 -8.41 4.92 -9.63
C LEU A 367 -8.19 6.34 -9.08
N GLY A 368 -9.10 6.80 -8.19
CA GLY A 368 -8.93 8.08 -7.50
C GLY A 368 -7.66 8.12 -6.65
N LEU A 369 -7.32 7.00 -5.98
CA LEU A 369 -6.07 6.86 -5.25
C LEU A 369 -4.86 6.96 -6.17
N GLY A 370 -4.86 6.23 -7.28
CA GLY A 370 -3.75 6.24 -8.26
C GLY A 370 -3.53 7.61 -8.91
N ILE A 371 -4.63 8.24 -9.36
CA ILE A 371 -4.59 9.59 -9.96
C ILE A 371 -4.11 10.62 -8.93
N GLY A 372 -4.66 10.58 -7.71
CA GLY A 372 -4.26 11.49 -6.64
C GLY A 372 -2.79 11.33 -6.25
N ALA A 373 -2.32 10.08 -6.16
CA ALA A 373 -0.92 9.79 -5.85
C ALA A 373 0.04 10.29 -6.94
N ALA A 374 -0.30 10.06 -8.20
CA ALA A 374 0.49 10.52 -9.33
C ALA A 374 0.54 12.06 -9.41
N PHE A 375 -0.62 12.69 -9.28
CA PHE A 375 -0.69 14.16 -9.27
C PHE A 375 0.06 14.75 -8.07
N GLY A 376 -0.14 14.18 -6.85
CA GLY A 376 0.50 14.66 -5.63
C GLY A 376 2.02 14.62 -5.71
N SER A 377 2.58 13.51 -6.19
CA SER A 377 4.03 13.37 -6.35
C SER A 377 4.60 14.37 -7.35
N TRP A 378 4.04 14.45 -8.56
CA TRP A 378 4.49 15.37 -9.59
C TRP A 378 4.31 16.84 -9.19
N ALA A 379 3.11 17.22 -8.74
CA ALA A 379 2.79 18.59 -8.36
C ALA A 379 3.64 19.08 -7.18
N SER A 380 3.96 18.21 -6.23
CA SER A 380 4.86 18.52 -5.13
C SER A 380 6.28 18.80 -5.62
N GLY A 381 6.80 18.04 -6.60
CA GLY A 381 8.09 18.32 -7.24
C GLY A 381 8.10 19.64 -8.00
N LEU A 382 7.04 19.90 -8.76
CA LEU A 382 6.88 21.14 -9.51
C LEU A 382 6.79 22.37 -8.59
N LEU A 383 6.02 22.28 -7.51
CA LEU A 383 5.91 23.36 -6.53
C LEU A 383 7.23 23.61 -5.81
N HIS A 384 8.01 22.58 -5.52
CA HIS A 384 9.36 22.75 -4.98
C HIS A 384 10.26 23.53 -5.94
N GLU A 385 10.19 23.22 -7.23
CA GLU A 385 11.00 23.88 -8.27
C GLU A 385 10.60 25.35 -8.46
N ILE A 386 9.29 25.63 -8.55
CA ILE A 386 8.78 27.01 -8.77
C ILE A 386 8.96 27.89 -7.53
N ALA A 387 8.70 27.35 -6.33
CA ALA A 387 8.76 28.12 -5.09
C ALA A 387 10.16 28.14 -4.44
N GLY A 388 11.11 27.37 -4.97
CA GLY A 388 12.47 27.30 -4.43
C GLY A 388 12.56 26.64 -3.04
N GLY A 389 11.61 25.73 -2.71
CA GLY A 389 11.62 25.06 -1.41
C GLY A 389 10.39 24.20 -1.10
N TYR A 390 10.42 23.54 0.05
CA TYR A 390 9.41 22.53 0.43
C TYR A 390 8.11 23.11 0.98
N THR A 391 8.06 24.38 1.36
CA THR A 391 6.88 24.97 2.01
C THR A 391 5.64 24.91 1.12
N ALA A 392 5.78 25.24 -0.14
CA ALA A 392 4.68 25.16 -1.13
C ALA A 392 4.28 23.70 -1.39
N SER A 393 5.27 22.81 -1.57
CA SER A 393 5.07 21.38 -1.81
C SER A 393 4.28 20.72 -0.67
N PHE A 394 4.69 20.94 0.56
CA PHE A 394 4.01 20.38 1.73
C PHE A 394 2.75 21.16 2.07
N GLY A 395 2.64 22.44 1.70
CA GLY A 395 1.41 23.22 1.73
C GLY A 395 0.29 22.58 0.90
N LEU A 396 0.61 22.03 -0.28
CA LEU A 396 -0.31 21.24 -1.08
C LEU A 396 -0.85 20.03 -0.30
N ALA A 397 -0.01 19.35 0.47
CA ALA A 397 -0.42 18.22 1.28
C ALA A 397 -1.38 18.62 2.40
N VAL A 398 -1.14 19.76 3.06
CA VAL A 398 -2.04 20.33 4.08
C VAL A 398 -3.39 20.68 3.46
N LEU A 399 -3.40 21.44 2.36
CA LEU A 399 -4.64 21.84 1.68
C LEU A 399 -5.44 20.63 1.19
N SER A 400 -4.77 19.62 0.66
CA SER A 400 -5.40 18.39 0.21
C SER A 400 -5.98 17.57 1.39
N SER A 401 -5.27 17.52 2.53
CA SER A 401 -5.83 16.92 3.75
C SER A 401 -7.06 17.65 4.25
N MET A 402 -7.05 18.98 4.22
CA MET A 402 -8.21 19.81 4.58
C MET A 402 -9.39 19.55 3.64
N ALA A 403 -9.15 19.50 2.32
CA ALA A 403 -10.17 19.20 1.34
C ALA A 403 -10.77 17.80 1.55
N GLY A 404 -9.93 16.78 1.77
CA GLY A 404 -10.38 15.43 2.11
C GLY A 404 -11.24 15.37 3.37
N MET A 405 -10.83 16.07 4.42
CA MET A 405 -11.61 16.20 5.67
C MET A 405 -12.96 16.87 5.44
N LEU A 406 -12.99 17.99 4.71
CA LEU A 406 -14.21 18.72 4.41
C LEU A 406 -15.20 17.88 3.60
N ILE A 407 -14.75 17.04 2.69
CA ILE A 407 -15.62 16.13 1.93
C ILE A 407 -16.37 15.20 2.89
N PHE A 408 -15.70 14.60 3.87
CA PHE A 408 -16.35 13.76 4.87
C PHE A 408 -17.34 14.53 5.73
N LEU A 409 -17.06 15.80 6.03
CA LEU A 409 -17.92 16.66 6.84
C LEU A 409 -19.09 17.26 6.05
N LEU A 410 -18.95 17.49 4.75
CA LEU A 410 -19.97 18.19 3.95
C LEU A 410 -20.87 17.25 3.15
N VAL A 411 -20.41 16.04 2.77
CA VAL A 411 -21.22 15.10 1.99
C VAL A 411 -22.18 14.34 2.89
N PRO A 412 -23.51 14.60 2.83
CA PRO A 412 -24.47 14.01 3.78
C PRO A 412 -24.53 12.49 3.73
N SER A 413 -24.35 11.89 2.54
CA SER A 413 -24.36 10.43 2.36
C SER A 413 -23.19 9.72 3.06
N LEU A 414 -22.09 10.43 3.39
CA LEU A 414 -20.96 9.88 4.14
C LEU A 414 -21.14 10.01 5.65
N ARG A 415 -22.09 10.87 6.11
CA ARG A 415 -22.37 11.11 7.52
C ARG A 415 -23.33 10.11 8.15
N HIS A 416 -24.12 9.36 7.36
CA HIS A 416 -25.16 8.50 7.87
C HIS A 416 -24.57 7.26 8.56
N GLU A 417 -24.20 7.41 9.84
CA GLU A 417 -23.85 6.30 10.75
C GLU A 417 -25.07 5.46 11.15
N ARG A 418 -26.30 5.93 10.90
CA ARG A 418 -27.55 5.37 11.43
C ARG A 418 -28.39 4.65 10.37
N LEU A 419 -27.85 3.70 9.63
CA LEU A 419 -28.70 2.86 8.77
C LEU A 419 -28.83 1.40 9.23
N TYR A 420 -28.21 1.02 10.35
CA TYR A 420 -28.56 -0.23 11.05
C TYR A 420 -28.59 0.03 12.56
N PRO A 421 -29.77 -0.07 13.22
CA PRO A 421 -29.81 -0.24 14.66
C PRO A 421 -29.07 -1.55 14.98
N SER A 422 -28.12 -1.47 15.92
CA SER A 422 -27.50 -2.64 16.51
C SER A 422 -28.57 -3.66 16.91
N THR A 423 -28.61 -4.81 16.26
CA THR A 423 -29.42 -5.97 16.69
C THR A 423 -28.80 -6.64 17.92
N THR A 424 -28.37 -5.85 18.89
CA THR A 424 -28.01 -6.29 20.23
C THR A 424 -28.90 -5.58 21.23
N GLY A 425 -30.05 -6.18 21.52
CA GLY A 425 -30.84 -5.79 22.67
C GLY A 425 -32.32 -5.66 22.40
N ARG A 426 -33.00 -6.81 22.39
CA ARG A 426 -34.28 -7.08 23.08
C ARG A 426 -34.92 -8.36 22.55
N GLN A 427 -34.38 -9.49 22.94
CA GLN A 427 -35.27 -10.57 23.32
C GLN A 427 -35.76 -10.22 24.75
N THR A 428 -36.85 -9.50 24.85
CA THR A 428 -37.63 -9.48 26.07
C THR A 428 -38.75 -10.46 25.87
N ASP A 429 -38.73 -11.46 26.71
CA ASP A 429 -39.81 -12.35 27.11
C ASP A 429 -41.24 -11.81 26.76
N SER A 430 -41.95 -12.64 26.03
CA SER A 430 -43.43 -12.69 26.07
C SER A 430 -43.83 -14.14 26.25
N THR A 431 -43.67 -14.62 27.50
CA THR A 431 -44.46 -15.71 28.08
C THR A 431 -45.51 -15.06 28.97
N SER A 432 -46.72 -15.01 28.51
CA SER A 432 -47.96 -15.08 29.29
C SER A 432 -49.11 -15.40 28.35
#